data_008ae9b06e3097791a4b71516c07fdbb
#
_entry.id   008ae9b06e3097791a4b71516c07fdbb
#
_cell.length_a   1.000
_cell.length_b   1.000
_cell.length_c   1.000
_cell.angle_alpha   90.00
_cell.angle_beta   90.00
_cell.angle_gamma   90.00
#
_symmetry.space_group_name_H-M   'P 1'
#
loop_
_entity.id
_entity.type
_entity.pdbx_description
1 polymer ?
#
loop_
_entity_poly.entity_id
_entity_poly.type
_entity_poly.pdbx_seq_one_letter_code
_entity_poly.pdbx_strand_id
1 'polypeptide(L)'
;MEIKDRLALHAPLGETPFEEAERLTALRALNILDTPPEERFDRITRLAAELLDVPIAYVSFVDEHREWLKSSQGWNVSETPRDASICSISMCNRGPLIIPDALADARFRTHPMVVGEPHARFYAGYPLRSSSGHIVGTFGVADRRPRHLSRRTQGLLAMLAEMVEHEMNLVDVIELQLDVLVAKVEAEAAHRERAEALHSLVEHRQHLTDELVKAAAYVQSLLPAPQTGPISTDWAFIPSAELGGDAFGYHWLDDDHFAMYLLDVSGHSIGAALHSVSVLNVLRTQTLRATNFHNPSDVLAALNAAFQMKDYHNMYFTIWYGIFDRKTRRLSYATGGHPPALLVSDTDDTPQIEPLRTQGLMIGGVRDVAYPSASISVPEGSSLYLFSDGIYEIRRTDDAMMDLDDFVTLVTENAAAGHYEVAHIVKRIDQLQRCETCLDDVALLRVRFD
;
A
#
# COMPACT_ATOMS: atom_id res chain seq x y z
N MET A 1 37.10 57.57 28.82
CA MET A 1 37.70 56.59 27.91
C MET A 1 38.02 55.26 28.59
N GLU A 2 37.36 54.94 29.73
CA GLU A 2 37.73 53.76 30.56
C GLU A 2 36.64 52.69 30.72
N ILE A 3 35.45 52.90 30.21
CA ILE A 3 34.35 51.89 30.37
C ILE A 3 34.10 51.13 29.07
N LYS A 4 34.38 51.70 27.90
CA LYS A 4 34.16 51.00 26.60
C LYS A 4 35.25 49.96 26.28
N ASP A 5 36.49 50.13 26.76
CA ASP A 5 37.59 49.20 26.49
C ASP A 5 37.57 47.97 27.41
N ARG A 6 36.86 47.99 28.57
CA ARG A 6 36.63 46.84 29.42
C ARG A 6 35.53 45.89 28.90
N LEU A 7 34.61 46.40 28.08
CA LEU A 7 33.52 45.61 27.49
C LEU A 7 33.98 44.76 26.29
N ALA A 8 35.10 45.09 25.66
CA ALA A 8 35.63 44.31 24.53
C ALA A 8 36.29 42.99 24.96
N LEU A 9 36.62 42.79 26.25
CA LEU A 9 37.14 41.54 26.81
C LEU A 9 36.08 40.51 27.16
N HIS A 10 34.81 40.87 27.10
CA HIS A 10 33.66 39.99 27.46
C HIS A 10 32.67 39.78 26.30
N ALA A 11 33.10 40.01 25.05
CA ALA A 11 32.26 39.67 23.92
C ALA A 11 32.04 38.15 23.90
N PRO A 12 30.80 37.64 23.72
CA PRO A 12 30.54 36.22 23.53
C PRO A 12 31.34 35.75 22.30
N LEU A 13 31.84 34.50 22.36
CA LEU A 13 32.64 33.89 21.28
C LEU A 13 31.87 33.73 19.96
N GLY A 14 30.55 33.82 19.98
CA GLY A 14 29.67 33.97 18.81
C GLY A 14 29.25 35.43 18.63
N GLU A 15 29.01 35.88 17.41
CA GLU A 15 28.48 37.22 17.10
C GLU A 15 27.07 37.41 17.69
N THR A 16 26.37 36.29 17.95
CA THR A 16 25.00 36.21 18.51
C THR A 16 24.89 35.11 19.59
N PRO A 17 23.92 35.21 20.51
CA PRO A 17 23.64 34.14 21.46
C PRO A 17 23.31 32.79 20.77
N PHE A 18 22.81 32.81 19.57
CA PHE A 18 22.49 31.62 18.76
C PHE A 18 23.79 30.91 18.29
N GLU A 19 24.75 31.64 17.75
CA GLU A 19 26.04 31.05 17.32
C GLU A 19 26.81 30.46 18.50
N GLU A 20 26.73 31.06 19.70
CA GLU A 20 27.32 30.50 20.90
C GLU A 20 26.64 29.18 21.34
N ALA A 21 25.34 29.09 21.21
CA ALA A 21 24.59 27.83 21.52
C ALA A 21 24.98 26.72 20.54
N GLU A 22 25.13 27.04 19.24
CA GLU A 22 25.59 26.06 18.23
C GLU A 22 27.01 25.60 18.49
N ARG A 23 27.91 26.53 18.83
CA ARG A 23 29.30 26.26 19.21
C ARG A 23 29.38 25.30 20.42
N LEU A 24 28.62 25.60 21.48
CA LEU A 24 28.58 24.77 22.68
C LEU A 24 27.96 23.37 22.37
N THR A 25 26.98 23.32 21.49
CA THR A 25 26.42 22.03 21.02
C THR A 25 27.48 21.21 20.28
N ALA A 26 28.24 21.85 19.39
CA ALA A 26 29.33 21.19 18.68
C ALA A 26 30.47 20.73 19.63
N LEU A 27 30.79 21.51 20.64
CA LEU A 27 31.79 21.13 21.65
C LEU A 27 31.32 19.92 22.48
N ARG A 28 30.07 19.94 22.91
CA ARG A 28 29.47 18.82 23.71
C ARG A 28 29.39 17.55 22.91
N ALA A 29 29.12 17.63 21.59
CA ALA A 29 29.07 16.46 20.70
C ALA A 29 30.42 15.73 20.61
N LEU A 30 31.56 16.45 20.79
CA LEU A 30 32.88 15.82 20.80
C LEU A 30 33.11 14.87 22.00
N ASN A 31 32.28 14.94 23.04
CA ASN A 31 32.41 14.13 24.28
C ASN A 31 33.83 14.16 24.87
N ILE A 32 34.56 15.27 24.72
CA ILE A 32 35.95 15.38 25.07
C ILE A 32 36.21 16.09 26.43
N LEU A 33 35.23 16.91 26.88
CA LEU A 33 35.32 17.61 28.17
C LEU A 33 35.33 16.61 29.32
N ASP A 34 36.10 16.92 30.35
CA ASP A 34 36.25 16.16 31.59
C ASP A 34 36.70 14.69 31.40
N THR A 35 37.27 14.38 30.20
CA THR A 35 37.87 13.08 29.93
C THR A 35 39.31 12.96 30.43
N PRO A 36 39.78 11.73 30.74
CA PRO A 36 41.17 11.51 31.11
C PRO A 36 42.18 12.01 30.05
N PRO A 37 43.46 12.23 30.43
CA PRO A 37 44.52 12.50 29.46
C PRO A 37 44.61 11.42 28.39
N GLU A 38 44.86 11.81 27.13
CA GLU A 38 44.95 10.87 26.00
C GLU A 38 46.26 11.11 25.25
N GLU A 39 47.03 10.05 25.03
CA GLU A 39 48.34 10.12 24.38
C GLU A 39 48.28 10.75 22.96
N ARG A 40 47.15 10.63 22.27
CA ARG A 40 46.97 11.26 20.94
C ARG A 40 47.07 12.79 20.98
N PHE A 41 46.64 13.44 22.06
CA PHE A 41 46.84 14.88 22.27
C PHE A 41 48.15 15.18 22.96
N ASP A 42 48.58 14.39 23.94
CA ASP A 42 49.81 14.62 24.72
C ASP A 42 51.07 14.52 23.85
N ARG A 43 51.09 13.59 22.88
CA ARG A 43 52.20 13.50 21.94
C ARG A 43 52.32 14.77 21.06
N ILE A 44 51.21 15.44 20.67
CA ILE A 44 51.22 16.64 19.84
C ILE A 44 51.72 17.84 20.64
N THR A 45 51.25 17.97 21.89
CA THR A 45 51.74 19.07 22.77
C THR A 45 53.21 18.90 23.14
N ARG A 46 53.69 17.66 23.41
CA ARG A 46 55.15 17.39 23.58
C ARG A 46 55.93 17.74 22.34
N LEU A 47 55.49 17.27 21.19
CA LEU A 47 56.17 17.56 19.92
C LEU A 47 56.24 19.07 19.62
N ALA A 48 55.15 19.79 19.93
CA ALA A 48 55.15 21.26 19.78
C ALA A 48 56.15 21.93 20.71
N ALA A 49 56.21 21.55 21.98
CA ALA A 49 57.15 22.09 22.95
C ALA A 49 58.62 21.86 22.51
N GLU A 50 58.93 20.66 22.03
CA GLU A 50 60.27 20.28 21.53
C GLU A 50 60.63 20.98 20.23
N LEU A 51 59.77 20.92 19.19
CA LEU A 51 60.07 21.48 17.86
C LEU A 51 60.22 23.00 17.87
N LEU A 52 59.48 23.70 18.73
CA LEU A 52 59.45 25.14 18.81
C LEU A 52 60.32 25.67 19.93
N ASP A 53 60.93 24.78 20.72
CA ASP A 53 61.74 25.13 21.92
C ASP A 53 60.97 26.11 22.83
N VAL A 54 59.68 25.77 23.12
CA VAL A 54 58.81 26.58 24.00
C VAL A 54 58.52 25.79 25.26
N PRO A 55 58.50 26.46 26.45
CA PRO A 55 58.26 25.77 27.72
C PRO A 55 56.80 25.33 27.91
N ILE A 56 55.87 25.92 27.13
CA ILE A 56 54.43 25.65 27.29
C ILE A 56 53.80 25.36 25.96
N ALA A 57 53.10 24.25 25.87
CA ALA A 57 52.20 23.87 24.76
C ALA A 57 50.96 23.17 25.31
N TYR A 58 49.81 23.48 24.75
CA TYR A 58 48.54 22.90 25.24
C TYR A 58 47.44 22.83 24.18
N VAL A 59 46.51 21.96 24.42
CA VAL A 59 45.21 21.84 23.73
C VAL A 59 44.14 22.18 24.73
N SER A 60 43.29 23.17 24.44
CA SER A 60 42.21 23.58 25.30
C SER A 60 40.89 23.68 24.56
N PHE A 61 39.82 23.48 25.29
CA PHE A 61 38.44 23.65 24.81
C PHE A 61 37.72 24.67 25.70
N VAL A 62 36.93 25.54 25.06
CA VAL A 62 36.28 26.65 25.78
C VAL A 62 34.80 26.33 25.93
N ASP A 63 34.43 25.97 27.17
CA ASP A 63 33.05 25.70 27.59
C ASP A 63 32.33 27.02 27.94
N GLU A 64 31.12 26.92 28.44
CA GLU A 64 30.27 28.05 28.81
C GLU A 64 30.91 29.00 29.84
N HIS A 65 31.58 28.42 30.84
CA HIS A 65 32.14 29.18 31.98
C HIS A 65 33.66 29.03 32.17
N ARG A 66 34.29 28.10 31.48
CA ARG A 66 35.69 27.75 31.65
C ARG A 66 36.38 27.43 30.32
N GLU A 67 37.69 27.58 30.33
CA GLU A 67 38.60 26.92 29.41
C GLU A 67 39.15 25.67 30.09
N TRP A 68 38.93 24.52 29.45
CA TRP A 68 39.38 23.21 29.94
C TRP A 68 40.54 22.69 29.08
N LEU A 69 41.65 22.27 29.78
CA LEU A 69 42.86 21.83 29.08
C LEU A 69 42.84 20.29 28.94
N LYS A 70 42.72 19.82 27.72
CA LYS A 70 42.78 18.41 27.35
C LYS A 70 44.18 17.84 27.43
N SER A 71 45.19 18.65 27.08
CA SER A 71 46.60 18.30 27.14
C SER A 71 47.40 19.55 27.45
N SER A 72 48.38 19.44 28.29
CA SER A 72 49.27 20.57 28.67
C SER A 72 50.67 20.09 28.99
N GLN A 73 51.66 20.79 28.40
CA GLN A 73 53.09 20.66 28.75
C GLN A 73 53.56 21.94 29.37
N GLY A 74 54.27 21.85 30.47
CA GLY A 74 54.91 22.99 31.15
C GLY A 74 53.99 23.97 31.87
N TRP A 75 52.69 23.70 31.88
CA TRP A 75 51.68 24.45 32.63
C TRP A 75 50.74 23.49 33.35
N ASN A 76 50.86 23.43 34.69
CA ASN A 76 50.16 22.43 35.48
C ASN A 76 48.79 22.94 36.00
N VAL A 77 47.88 23.20 35.01
CA VAL A 77 46.52 23.66 35.24
C VAL A 77 45.57 22.81 34.39
N SER A 78 44.47 22.38 34.95
CA SER A 78 43.44 21.60 34.26
C SER A 78 42.37 22.48 33.63
N GLU A 79 42.08 23.63 34.27
CA GLU A 79 41.07 24.58 33.79
C GLU A 79 41.36 26.00 34.25
N THR A 80 40.84 26.99 33.54
CA THR A 80 40.86 28.40 33.89
C THR A 80 39.45 29.00 33.69
N PRO A 81 39.07 30.04 34.47
CA PRO A 81 37.83 30.76 34.17
C PRO A 81 37.84 31.31 32.75
N ARG A 82 36.74 31.25 32.04
CA ARG A 82 36.62 31.67 30.63
C ARG A 82 36.99 33.13 30.43
N ASP A 83 36.64 34.01 31.35
CA ASP A 83 36.94 35.44 31.33
C ASP A 83 38.44 35.75 31.57
N ALA A 84 39.17 34.78 32.13
CA ALA A 84 40.63 34.85 32.32
C ALA A 84 41.38 34.07 31.23
N SER A 85 40.73 33.61 30.17
CA SER A 85 41.33 32.80 29.11
C SER A 85 41.78 33.65 27.92
N ILE A 86 43.07 33.55 27.58
CA ILE A 86 43.60 34.15 26.33
C ILE A 86 43.07 33.38 25.08
N CYS A 87 42.74 32.11 25.25
CA CYS A 87 42.17 31.27 24.19
C CYS A 87 40.76 31.73 23.78
N SER A 88 39.96 32.18 24.74
CA SER A 88 38.66 32.79 24.46
C SER A 88 38.78 34.00 23.52
N ILE A 89 39.85 34.82 23.70
CA ILE A 89 40.14 35.94 22.83
C ILE A 89 40.68 35.46 21.48
N SER A 90 41.49 34.41 21.47
CA SER A 90 42.02 33.81 20.23
C SER A 90 40.91 33.29 19.33
N MET A 91 39.89 32.68 19.91
CA MET A 91 38.73 32.14 19.17
C MET A 91 37.91 33.24 18.48
N CYS A 92 37.79 34.43 19.09
CA CYS A 92 37.07 35.56 18.49
C CYS A 92 37.73 36.06 17.17
N ASN A 93 39.01 35.84 16.99
CA ASN A 93 39.75 36.30 15.80
C ASN A 93 39.53 35.42 14.56
N ARG A 94 38.80 34.25 14.67
CA ARG A 94 38.60 33.28 13.60
C ARG A 94 39.86 32.77 12.89
N GLY A 95 41.05 33.23 13.35
CA GLY A 95 42.38 32.87 12.84
C GLY A 95 43.43 32.87 13.95
N PRO A 96 44.68 32.56 13.64
CA PRO A 96 45.76 32.52 14.64
C PRO A 96 45.91 33.84 15.39
N LEU A 97 46.03 33.79 16.72
CA LEU A 97 46.39 34.93 17.53
C LEU A 97 47.87 34.77 17.94
N ILE A 98 48.72 35.68 17.49
CA ILE A 98 50.17 35.68 17.80
C ILE A 98 50.52 36.98 18.53
N ILE A 99 51.04 36.83 19.75
CA ILE A 99 51.44 37.93 20.63
C ILE A 99 52.93 37.78 20.91
N PRO A 100 53.82 38.57 20.23
CA PRO A 100 55.27 38.45 20.37
C PRO A 100 55.77 38.84 21.76
N ASP A 101 55.16 39.85 22.41
CA ASP A 101 55.45 40.27 23.78
C ASP A 101 54.13 40.74 24.47
N ALA A 102 53.58 39.97 25.32
CA ALA A 102 52.32 40.28 26.00
C ALA A 102 52.38 41.42 27.00
N LEU A 103 53.55 41.69 27.59
CA LEU A 103 53.76 42.91 28.43
C LEU A 103 53.80 44.19 27.60
N ALA A 104 54.28 44.12 26.38
CA ALA A 104 54.33 45.28 25.45
C ALA A 104 52.97 45.52 24.79
N ASP A 105 52.09 44.51 24.70
CA ASP A 105 50.75 44.63 24.10
C ASP A 105 49.75 45.16 25.14
N ALA A 106 49.20 46.35 24.85
CA ALA A 106 48.24 47.01 25.73
C ALA A 106 47.01 46.18 26.08
N ARG A 107 46.63 45.20 25.24
CA ARG A 107 45.48 44.30 25.42
C ARG A 107 45.74 43.23 26.49
N PHE A 108 47.01 42.79 26.62
CA PHE A 108 47.35 41.59 27.38
C PHE A 108 48.27 41.85 28.61
N ARG A 109 48.88 43.03 28.71
CA ARG A 109 49.83 43.34 29.80
C ARG A 109 49.32 43.16 31.23
N THR A 110 47.99 43.20 31.44
CA THR A 110 47.33 42.96 32.74
C THR A 110 46.61 41.63 32.79
N HIS A 111 46.75 40.80 31.76
CA HIS A 111 46.08 39.50 31.68
C HIS A 111 46.62 38.53 32.76
N PRO A 112 45.77 37.70 33.40
CA PRO A 112 46.22 36.80 34.48
C PRO A 112 47.40 35.90 34.09
N MET A 113 47.45 35.33 32.88
CA MET A 113 48.57 34.52 32.38
C MET A 113 49.88 35.30 32.22
N VAL A 114 49.84 36.64 32.20
CA VAL A 114 51.01 37.51 32.01
C VAL A 114 51.54 38.01 33.38
N VAL A 115 50.64 38.46 34.25
CA VAL A 115 51.00 39.00 35.57
C VAL A 115 51.13 37.93 36.63
N GLY A 116 50.48 36.80 36.50
CA GLY A 116 50.53 35.60 37.31
C GLY A 116 51.17 34.41 36.59
N GLU A 117 51.16 33.22 37.22
CA GLU A 117 51.62 32.01 36.54
C GLU A 117 50.80 31.72 35.30
N PRO A 118 51.42 31.38 34.19
CA PRO A 118 52.84 30.99 33.96
C PRO A 118 53.78 32.16 33.62
N HIS A 119 53.38 33.42 33.78
CA HIS A 119 54.16 34.63 33.42
C HIS A 119 54.50 34.70 31.91
N ALA A 120 53.51 34.41 31.06
CA ALA A 120 53.67 34.32 29.61
C ALA A 120 53.99 35.69 29.00
N ARG A 121 55.14 35.79 28.33
CA ARG A 121 55.54 36.95 27.53
C ARG A 121 55.19 36.75 26.04
N PHE A 122 55.33 35.56 25.56
CA PHE A 122 54.97 35.16 24.20
C PHE A 122 53.75 34.22 24.25
N TYR A 123 52.83 34.39 23.29
CA TYR A 123 51.70 33.50 23.07
C TYR A 123 51.45 33.35 21.57
N ALA A 124 51.12 32.12 21.14
CA ALA A 124 50.52 31.87 19.83
C ALA A 124 49.44 30.78 19.97
N GLY A 125 48.21 31.14 19.59
CA GLY A 125 47.04 30.24 19.63
C GLY A 125 46.44 30.07 18.24
N TYR A 126 46.14 28.83 17.90
CA TYR A 126 45.48 28.42 16.69
C TYR A 126 44.10 27.86 17.02
N PRO A 127 43.01 28.42 16.47
CA PRO A 127 41.66 27.91 16.76
C PRO A 127 41.48 26.50 16.23
N LEU A 128 40.76 25.66 16.99
CA LEU A 128 40.43 24.28 16.66
C LEU A 128 38.97 24.18 16.24
N ARG A 129 38.71 23.54 15.10
CA ARG A 129 37.37 23.42 14.51
C ARG A 129 36.83 22.01 14.65
N SER A 130 35.56 21.91 15.07
CA SER A 130 34.83 20.68 15.03
C SER A 130 34.52 20.27 13.58
N SER A 131 34.01 19.04 13.39
CA SER A 131 33.52 18.52 12.11
C SER A 131 32.39 19.37 11.51
N SER A 132 31.62 20.09 12.34
CA SER A 132 30.58 21.04 11.91
C SER A 132 31.11 22.45 11.58
N GLY A 133 32.44 22.69 11.69
CA GLY A 133 33.11 23.94 11.35
C GLY A 133 33.13 24.98 12.46
N HIS A 134 32.52 24.71 13.64
CA HIS A 134 32.56 25.64 14.79
C HIS A 134 33.89 25.60 15.49
N ILE A 135 34.39 26.80 15.90
CA ILE A 135 35.61 26.90 16.69
C ILE A 135 35.28 26.52 18.14
N VAL A 136 35.80 25.41 18.64
CA VAL A 136 35.47 24.83 19.94
C VAL A 136 36.61 24.94 20.96
N GLY A 137 37.83 25.25 20.49
CA GLY A 137 39.00 25.29 21.32
C GLY A 137 40.19 25.94 20.65
N THR A 138 41.35 25.79 21.26
CA THR A 138 42.61 26.37 20.78
C THR A 138 43.76 25.40 21.03
N PHE A 139 44.66 25.28 20.03
CA PHE A 139 45.99 24.77 20.21
C PHE A 139 46.92 25.93 20.51
N GLY A 140 47.49 25.99 21.72
CA GLY A 140 48.27 27.12 22.18
C GLY A 140 49.70 26.75 22.54
N VAL A 141 50.63 27.70 22.26
CA VAL A 141 52.00 27.67 22.76
C VAL A 141 52.35 28.99 23.43
N ALA A 142 53.14 28.94 24.49
CA ALA A 142 53.56 30.16 25.23
C ALA A 142 54.99 30.05 25.73
N ASP A 143 55.60 31.21 25.97
CA ASP A 143 56.92 31.30 26.57
C ASP A 143 56.99 32.48 27.56
N ARG A 144 57.84 32.35 28.56
CA ARG A 144 58.16 33.41 29.52
C ARG A 144 59.07 34.49 28.96
N ARG A 145 59.55 34.32 27.73
CA ARG A 145 60.38 35.28 26.97
C ARG A 145 59.65 35.76 25.73
N PRO A 146 59.84 37.01 25.29
CA PRO A 146 59.35 37.50 24.02
C PRO A 146 59.91 36.68 22.84
N ARG A 147 59.01 36.33 21.84
CA ARG A 147 59.41 35.60 20.65
C ARG A 147 58.76 36.17 19.38
N HIS A 148 59.51 36.10 18.29
CA HIS A 148 58.96 36.36 16.95
C HIS A 148 58.96 35.09 16.14
N LEU A 149 57.79 34.75 15.64
CA LEU A 149 57.59 33.51 14.83
C LEU A 149 57.97 33.83 13.34
N SER A 150 58.83 33.02 12.79
CA SER A 150 59.03 32.99 11.35
C SER A 150 57.83 32.44 10.61
N ARG A 151 57.68 32.72 9.31
CA ARG A 151 56.59 32.09 8.52
C ARG A 151 56.65 30.58 8.54
N ARG A 152 57.84 29.97 8.59
CA ARG A 152 58.04 28.54 8.68
C ARG A 152 57.48 27.99 10.02
N THR A 153 57.78 28.68 11.13
CA THR A 153 57.31 28.30 12.45
C THR A 153 55.77 28.42 12.59
N GLN A 154 55.20 29.48 11.98
CA GLN A 154 53.77 29.65 11.91
C GLN A 154 53.10 28.48 11.11
N GLY A 155 53.70 28.05 9.99
CA GLY A 155 53.25 26.92 9.23
C GLY A 155 53.31 25.59 10.01
N LEU A 156 54.36 25.38 10.81
CA LEU A 156 54.48 24.22 11.70
C LEU A 156 53.38 24.20 12.78
N LEU A 157 53.10 25.35 13.40
CA LEU A 157 52.00 25.46 14.37
C LEU A 157 50.63 25.19 13.74
N ALA A 158 50.40 25.70 12.52
CA ALA A 158 49.16 25.41 11.78
C ALA A 158 48.99 23.89 11.52
N MET A 159 50.04 23.22 11.08
CA MET A 159 50.03 21.76 10.84
C MET A 159 49.75 20.97 12.13
N LEU A 160 50.35 21.39 13.28
CA LEU A 160 50.10 20.77 14.57
C LEU A 160 48.65 20.98 15.03
N ALA A 161 48.10 22.17 14.81
CA ALA A 161 46.69 22.45 15.07
C ALA A 161 45.73 21.56 14.22
N GLU A 162 46.04 21.41 12.92
CA GLU A 162 45.33 20.52 12.02
C GLU A 162 45.40 19.05 12.49
N MET A 163 46.56 18.60 13.02
CA MET A 163 46.66 17.26 13.63
C MET A 163 45.74 17.12 14.84
N VAL A 164 45.64 18.13 15.72
CA VAL A 164 44.70 18.13 16.85
C VAL A 164 43.27 18.08 16.37
N GLU A 165 42.91 18.89 15.34
CA GLU A 165 41.56 18.83 14.75
C GLU A 165 41.25 17.47 14.19
N HIS A 166 42.20 16.81 13.54
CA HIS A 166 41.98 15.45 13.03
C HIS A 166 41.74 14.45 14.15
N GLU A 167 42.58 14.48 15.18
CA GLU A 167 42.44 13.56 16.34
C GLU A 167 41.12 13.76 17.10
N MET A 168 40.62 14.98 17.23
CA MET A 168 39.38 15.24 17.95
C MET A 168 38.12 14.85 17.14
N ASN A 169 38.17 14.94 15.80
CA ASN A 169 37.04 14.62 14.93
C ASN A 169 37.01 13.15 14.47
N LEU A 170 38.05 12.36 14.73
CA LEU A 170 38.16 10.97 14.29
C LEU A 170 37.09 10.04 14.93
N VAL A 171 36.77 10.27 16.19
CA VAL A 171 35.78 9.46 16.94
C VAL A 171 34.39 9.64 16.33
N ASP A 172 33.99 10.87 16.03
CA ASP A 172 32.69 11.19 15.44
C ASP A 172 32.48 10.48 14.11
N VAL A 173 33.53 10.39 13.27
CA VAL A 173 33.45 9.72 11.95
C VAL A 173 33.26 8.21 12.11
N ILE A 174 33.93 7.58 13.08
CA ILE A 174 33.82 6.14 13.34
C ILE A 174 32.43 5.81 13.90
N GLU A 175 31.92 6.59 14.84
CA GLU A 175 30.57 6.39 15.40
C GLU A 175 29.50 6.51 14.32
N LEU A 176 29.56 7.54 13.49
CA LEU A 176 28.63 7.73 12.36
C LEU A 176 28.68 6.56 11.36
N GLN A 177 29.88 6.05 11.05
CA GLN A 177 30.03 4.89 10.17
C GLN A 177 29.44 3.62 10.77
N LEU A 178 29.58 3.42 12.08
CA LEU A 178 28.97 2.28 12.79
C LEU A 178 27.46 2.36 12.78
N ASP A 179 26.88 3.53 13.05
CA ASP A 179 25.43 3.74 13.01
C ASP A 179 24.85 3.45 11.62
N VAL A 180 25.51 3.93 10.57
CA VAL A 180 25.11 3.64 9.18
C VAL A 180 25.19 2.15 8.87
N LEU A 181 26.23 1.47 9.35
CA LEU A 181 26.37 0.02 9.13
C LEU A 181 25.29 -0.79 9.86
N VAL A 182 25.00 -0.43 11.11
CA VAL A 182 23.93 -1.07 11.89
C VAL A 182 22.57 -0.87 11.20
N ALA A 183 22.23 0.38 10.84
CA ALA A 183 20.99 0.69 10.13
C ALA A 183 20.87 -0.08 8.80
N LYS A 184 21.98 -0.24 8.08
CA LYS A 184 22.00 -1.02 6.84
C LYS A 184 21.70 -2.49 7.07
N VAL A 185 22.31 -3.11 8.09
CA VAL A 185 22.08 -4.52 8.43
C VAL A 185 20.64 -4.77 8.84
N GLU A 186 20.07 -3.87 9.67
CA GLU A 186 18.66 -3.94 10.09
C GLU A 186 17.71 -3.80 8.89
N ALA A 187 17.98 -2.85 7.99
CA ALA A 187 17.18 -2.65 6.79
C ALA A 187 17.23 -3.89 5.85
N GLU A 188 18.40 -4.50 5.66
CA GLU A 188 18.55 -5.72 4.85
C GLU A 188 17.81 -6.91 5.46
N ALA A 189 17.83 -7.05 6.80
CA ALA A 189 17.08 -8.09 7.51
C ALA A 189 15.57 -7.91 7.33
N ALA A 190 15.05 -6.68 7.53
CA ALA A 190 13.64 -6.36 7.34
C ALA A 190 13.18 -6.55 5.88
N HIS A 191 14.03 -6.21 4.91
CA HIS A 191 13.76 -6.47 3.48
C HIS A 191 13.64 -7.96 3.17
N ARG A 192 14.50 -8.80 3.75
CA ARG A 192 14.45 -10.26 3.55
C ARG A 192 13.17 -10.86 4.12
N GLU A 193 12.84 -10.51 5.37
CA GLU A 193 11.62 -10.97 6.02
C GLU A 193 10.37 -10.59 5.22
N ARG A 194 10.32 -9.34 4.74
CA ARG A 194 9.21 -8.87 3.90
C ARG A 194 9.11 -9.61 2.57
N ALA A 195 10.25 -9.92 1.94
CA ALA A 195 10.28 -10.67 0.69
C ALA A 195 9.76 -12.11 0.88
N GLU A 196 10.15 -12.78 1.95
CA GLU A 196 9.69 -14.13 2.30
C GLU A 196 8.18 -14.14 2.60
N ALA A 197 7.67 -13.15 3.35
CA ALA A 197 6.25 -13.01 3.63
C ALA A 197 5.42 -12.76 2.36
N LEU A 198 5.91 -11.91 1.46
CA LEU A 198 5.26 -11.66 0.16
C LEU A 198 5.25 -12.92 -0.72
N HIS A 199 6.33 -13.67 -0.75
CA HIS A 199 6.41 -14.92 -1.50
C HIS A 199 5.39 -15.94 -1.00
N SER A 200 5.34 -16.17 0.31
CA SER A 200 4.34 -17.05 0.94
C SER A 200 2.89 -16.60 0.67
N LEU A 201 2.64 -15.29 0.69
CA LEU A 201 1.30 -14.75 0.37
C LEU A 201 0.89 -15.02 -1.07
N VAL A 202 1.83 -14.86 -2.03
CA VAL A 202 1.59 -15.14 -3.45
C VAL A 202 1.30 -16.63 -3.67
N GLU A 203 2.08 -17.52 -3.07
CA GLU A 203 1.84 -18.97 -3.15
C GLU A 203 0.47 -19.37 -2.56
N HIS A 204 0.14 -18.81 -1.40
CA HIS A 204 -1.14 -19.09 -0.76
C HIS A 204 -2.33 -18.60 -1.59
N ARG A 205 -2.21 -17.39 -2.16
CA ARG A 205 -3.21 -16.83 -3.08
C ARG A 205 -3.39 -17.71 -4.31
N GLN A 206 -2.30 -18.17 -4.91
CA GLN A 206 -2.36 -19.04 -6.08
C GLN A 206 -3.08 -20.36 -5.76
N HIS A 207 -2.74 -20.98 -4.62
CA HIS A 207 -3.40 -22.20 -4.17
C HIS A 207 -4.92 -22.01 -3.99
N LEU A 208 -5.34 -20.90 -3.36
CA LEU A 208 -6.76 -20.59 -3.20
C LEU A 208 -7.46 -20.37 -4.54
N THR A 209 -6.82 -19.69 -5.49
CA THR A 209 -7.37 -19.51 -6.83
C THR A 209 -7.55 -20.85 -7.55
N ASP A 210 -6.55 -21.75 -7.47
CA ASP A 210 -6.62 -23.07 -8.08
C ASP A 210 -7.78 -23.93 -7.48
N GLU A 211 -8.00 -23.83 -6.17
CA GLU A 211 -9.13 -24.52 -5.51
C GLU A 211 -10.49 -23.94 -5.93
N LEU A 212 -10.60 -22.61 -6.10
CA LEU A 212 -11.81 -21.97 -6.62
C LEU A 212 -12.11 -22.38 -8.06
N VAL A 213 -11.12 -22.46 -8.93
CA VAL A 213 -11.27 -22.93 -10.32
C VAL A 213 -11.80 -24.37 -10.35
N LYS A 214 -11.29 -25.25 -9.48
CA LYS A 214 -11.81 -26.64 -9.38
C LYS A 214 -13.24 -26.67 -8.90
N ALA A 215 -13.60 -25.86 -7.91
CA ALA A 215 -14.97 -25.76 -7.41
C ALA A 215 -15.93 -25.24 -8.50
N ALA A 216 -15.50 -24.24 -9.27
CA ALA A 216 -16.27 -23.71 -10.41
C ALA A 216 -16.53 -24.79 -11.48
N ALA A 217 -15.50 -25.53 -11.86
CA ALA A 217 -15.63 -26.63 -12.82
C ALA A 217 -16.62 -27.72 -12.30
N TYR A 218 -16.60 -27.98 -10.99
CA TYR A 218 -17.55 -28.90 -10.39
C TYR A 218 -19.00 -28.37 -10.47
N VAL A 219 -19.23 -27.11 -10.12
CA VAL A 219 -20.57 -26.47 -10.21
C VAL A 219 -21.07 -26.48 -11.64
N GLN A 220 -20.25 -26.11 -12.62
CA GLN A 220 -20.61 -26.16 -14.03
C GLN A 220 -20.94 -27.59 -14.50
N SER A 221 -20.28 -28.60 -13.97
CA SER A 221 -20.59 -30.02 -14.29
C SER A 221 -21.97 -30.47 -13.82
N LEU A 222 -22.63 -29.72 -12.93
CA LEU A 222 -23.99 -30.00 -12.47
C LEU A 222 -25.05 -29.47 -13.44
N LEU A 223 -24.69 -28.54 -14.32
CA LEU A 223 -25.60 -28.06 -15.37
C LEU A 223 -25.90 -29.19 -16.37
N PRO A 224 -27.13 -29.29 -16.87
CA PRO A 224 -27.48 -30.35 -17.78
C PRO A 224 -26.77 -30.22 -19.13
N ALA A 225 -26.34 -31.34 -19.70
CA ALA A 225 -25.75 -31.35 -21.04
C ALA A 225 -26.82 -31.03 -22.10
N PRO A 226 -26.46 -30.29 -23.20
CA PRO A 226 -27.39 -30.10 -24.32
C PRO A 226 -27.99 -31.39 -24.80
N GLN A 227 -29.28 -31.38 -25.08
CA GLN A 227 -30.02 -32.56 -25.55
C GLN A 227 -30.61 -32.37 -26.95
N THR A 228 -30.86 -33.47 -27.63
CA THR A 228 -31.52 -33.52 -28.94
C THR A 228 -32.70 -34.44 -28.85
N GLY A 229 -33.73 -34.23 -29.70
CA GLY A 229 -34.95 -35.03 -29.71
C GLY A 229 -36.18 -34.16 -29.93
N PRO A 230 -37.38 -34.58 -29.47
CA PRO A 230 -38.61 -33.79 -29.60
C PRO A 230 -38.54 -32.42 -28.94
N ILE A 231 -37.63 -32.29 -28.00
CA ILE A 231 -37.20 -31.02 -27.39
C ILE A 231 -35.68 -31.01 -27.48
N SER A 232 -35.15 -30.00 -28.13
CA SER A 232 -33.68 -29.79 -28.18
C SER A 232 -33.28 -28.56 -27.38
N THR A 233 -32.08 -28.60 -26.79
CA THR A 233 -31.56 -27.50 -25.95
C THR A 233 -30.15 -27.18 -26.32
N ASP A 234 -29.84 -25.90 -26.32
CA ASP A 234 -28.48 -25.36 -26.36
C ASP A 234 -28.38 -24.19 -25.40
N TRP A 235 -27.16 -23.90 -24.89
CA TRP A 235 -26.96 -22.88 -23.89
C TRP A 235 -25.54 -22.31 -23.87
N ALA A 236 -25.41 -21.12 -23.31
CA ALA A 236 -24.13 -20.51 -22.91
C ALA A 236 -24.20 -20.13 -21.43
N PHE A 237 -23.08 -20.32 -20.73
CA PHE A 237 -22.91 -19.93 -19.34
C PHE A 237 -21.52 -19.31 -19.16
N ILE A 238 -21.46 -18.03 -18.80
CA ILE A 238 -20.25 -17.26 -18.62
C ILE A 238 -20.32 -16.61 -17.26
N PRO A 239 -19.61 -17.15 -16.24
CA PRO A 239 -19.60 -16.55 -14.91
C PRO A 239 -18.79 -15.26 -14.88
N SER A 240 -19.23 -14.28 -14.11
CA SER A 240 -18.53 -12.98 -13.89
C SER A 240 -17.29 -13.09 -13.01
N ALA A 241 -17.25 -14.13 -12.16
CA ALA A 241 -16.16 -14.51 -11.29
C ALA A 241 -15.86 -16.00 -11.44
N GLU A 242 -14.99 -16.54 -10.58
CA GLU A 242 -14.71 -17.98 -10.60
C GLU A 242 -15.98 -18.82 -10.39
N LEU A 243 -16.97 -18.33 -9.61
CA LEU A 243 -18.22 -19.00 -9.27
C LEU A 243 -19.38 -18.02 -9.42
N GLY A 244 -20.31 -18.32 -10.34
CA GLY A 244 -21.52 -17.54 -10.57
C GLY A 244 -22.69 -17.94 -9.67
N GLY A 245 -23.63 -17.01 -9.42
CA GLY A 245 -24.88 -17.23 -8.74
C GLY A 245 -25.97 -17.80 -9.65
N ASP A 246 -25.85 -17.60 -10.96
CA ASP A 246 -26.77 -18.08 -11.97
C ASP A 246 -26.77 -19.61 -12.09
N ALA A 247 -27.93 -20.15 -12.36
CA ALA A 247 -28.07 -21.57 -12.69
C ALA A 247 -29.34 -21.85 -13.50
N PHE A 248 -29.31 -22.87 -14.32
CA PHE A 248 -30.47 -23.31 -15.07
C PHE A 248 -30.56 -24.84 -15.07
N GLY A 249 -31.74 -25.35 -15.38
CA GLY A 249 -31.94 -26.76 -15.51
C GLY A 249 -33.17 -27.10 -16.37
N TYR A 250 -33.18 -28.32 -16.83
CA TYR A 250 -34.29 -28.90 -17.54
C TYR A 250 -34.28 -30.43 -17.41
N HIS A 251 -35.45 -31.03 -17.34
CA HIS A 251 -35.62 -32.47 -17.25
C HIS A 251 -37.08 -32.88 -17.52
N TRP A 252 -37.29 -34.12 -17.86
CA TRP A 252 -38.62 -34.71 -17.95
C TRP A 252 -39.14 -35.00 -16.54
N LEU A 253 -40.36 -34.51 -16.22
CA LEU A 253 -41.07 -34.85 -14.99
C LEU A 253 -41.71 -36.25 -15.12
N ASP A 254 -42.18 -36.54 -16.33
CA ASP A 254 -42.75 -37.82 -16.78
C ASP A 254 -42.60 -37.92 -18.30
N ASP A 255 -43.28 -38.91 -18.94
CA ASP A 255 -43.18 -39.14 -20.40
C ASP A 255 -43.70 -37.98 -21.27
N ASP A 256 -44.53 -37.09 -20.72
CA ASP A 256 -45.23 -36.04 -21.48
C ASP A 256 -44.88 -34.61 -21.04
N HIS A 257 -44.37 -34.44 -19.82
CA HIS A 257 -44.14 -33.13 -19.23
C HIS A 257 -42.65 -32.82 -19.08
N PHE A 258 -42.22 -31.74 -19.69
CA PHE A 258 -40.81 -31.24 -19.65
C PHE A 258 -40.72 -29.98 -18.83
N ALA A 259 -39.98 -30.01 -17.73
CA ALA A 259 -39.69 -28.88 -16.90
C ALA A 259 -38.43 -28.16 -17.37
N MET A 260 -38.45 -26.83 -17.32
CA MET A 260 -37.29 -25.95 -17.62
C MET A 260 -37.31 -24.74 -16.68
N TYR A 261 -36.16 -24.32 -16.23
CA TYR A 261 -36.03 -23.20 -15.32
C TYR A 261 -34.66 -22.54 -15.40
N LEU A 262 -34.61 -21.24 -15.10
CA LEU A 262 -33.40 -20.46 -14.89
C LEU A 262 -33.62 -19.64 -13.63
N LEU A 263 -32.59 -19.57 -12.81
CA LEU A 263 -32.55 -18.80 -11.56
C LEU A 263 -31.29 -18.00 -11.48
N ASP A 264 -31.38 -16.84 -10.81
CA ASP A 264 -30.28 -15.94 -10.51
C ASP A 264 -30.31 -15.62 -9.01
N VAL A 265 -29.22 -15.93 -8.32
CA VAL A 265 -29.05 -15.74 -6.88
C VAL A 265 -28.33 -14.43 -6.62
N SER A 266 -28.90 -13.61 -5.75
CA SER A 266 -28.34 -12.33 -5.36
C SER A 266 -26.87 -12.40 -4.92
N GLY A 267 -25.96 -11.71 -5.66
CA GLY A 267 -24.53 -11.63 -5.41
C GLY A 267 -23.71 -12.70 -6.12
N HIS A 268 -22.42 -12.42 -6.25
CA HIS A 268 -21.42 -13.21 -7.00
C HIS A 268 -20.39 -13.88 -6.05
N SER A 269 -20.86 -14.57 -5.03
CA SER A 269 -20.01 -15.24 -4.04
C SER A 269 -20.09 -16.75 -4.13
N ILE A 270 -19.12 -17.44 -3.51
CA ILE A 270 -19.20 -18.90 -3.31
C ILE A 270 -20.53 -19.31 -2.66
N GLY A 271 -21.04 -18.46 -1.74
CA GLY A 271 -22.33 -18.67 -1.10
C GLY A 271 -23.49 -18.67 -2.10
N ALA A 272 -23.51 -17.74 -3.05
CA ALA A 272 -24.52 -17.66 -4.10
C ALA A 272 -24.49 -18.91 -5.00
N ALA A 273 -23.31 -19.34 -5.44
CA ALA A 273 -23.15 -20.57 -6.22
C ALA A 273 -23.62 -21.84 -5.47
N LEU A 274 -23.31 -21.98 -4.20
CA LEU A 274 -23.79 -23.10 -3.38
C LEU A 274 -25.30 -23.04 -3.17
N HIS A 275 -25.87 -21.85 -3.07
CA HIS A 275 -27.31 -21.64 -2.94
C HIS A 275 -28.03 -22.05 -4.24
N SER A 276 -27.51 -21.61 -5.42
CA SER A 276 -28.08 -22.02 -6.71
C SER A 276 -28.03 -23.54 -6.93
N VAL A 277 -26.90 -24.19 -6.58
CA VAL A 277 -26.79 -25.66 -6.62
C VAL A 277 -27.80 -26.33 -5.71
N SER A 278 -28.08 -25.79 -4.53
CA SER A 278 -29.08 -26.33 -3.60
C SER A 278 -30.46 -26.25 -4.20
N VAL A 279 -30.83 -25.14 -4.83
CA VAL A 279 -32.11 -24.95 -5.52
C VAL A 279 -32.22 -25.91 -6.73
N LEU A 280 -31.16 -26.01 -7.56
CA LEU A 280 -31.13 -26.97 -8.68
C LEU A 280 -31.38 -28.41 -8.24
N ASN A 281 -30.70 -28.84 -7.16
CA ASN A 281 -30.88 -30.20 -6.64
C ASN A 281 -32.29 -30.45 -6.18
N VAL A 282 -32.90 -29.51 -5.47
CA VAL A 282 -34.30 -29.64 -4.99
C VAL A 282 -35.29 -29.73 -6.15
N LEU A 283 -35.11 -28.93 -7.21
CA LEU A 283 -35.95 -28.99 -8.41
C LEU A 283 -35.75 -30.28 -9.19
N ARG A 284 -34.50 -30.67 -9.44
CA ARG A 284 -34.17 -31.88 -10.21
C ARG A 284 -34.64 -33.17 -9.53
N THR A 285 -34.50 -33.24 -8.20
CA THR A 285 -34.88 -34.42 -7.43
C THR A 285 -36.36 -34.42 -6.95
N GLN A 286 -37.08 -33.32 -7.25
CA GLN A 286 -38.49 -33.13 -6.88
C GLN A 286 -38.73 -33.32 -5.37
N THR A 287 -37.86 -32.80 -4.52
CA THR A 287 -37.85 -33.04 -3.08
C THR A 287 -38.60 -32.00 -2.25
N LEU A 288 -39.30 -31.03 -2.88
CA LEU A 288 -40.21 -30.12 -2.18
C LEU A 288 -41.45 -30.87 -1.63
N ARG A 289 -41.68 -30.70 -0.32
CA ARG A 289 -42.77 -31.39 0.36
C ARG A 289 -44.14 -30.94 -0.15
N ALA A 290 -45.04 -31.90 -0.40
CA ALA A 290 -46.43 -31.69 -0.79
C ALA A 290 -46.61 -30.74 -1.99
N THR A 291 -45.65 -30.74 -2.95
CA THR A 291 -45.64 -29.86 -4.11
C THR A 291 -46.03 -30.60 -5.36
N ASN A 292 -46.94 -30.03 -6.13
CA ASN A 292 -47.23 -30.51 -7.47
C ASN A 292 -46.25 -29.87 -8.49
N PHE A 293 -45.25 -30.66 -8.93
CA PHE A 293 -44.24 -30.18 -9.87
C PHE A 293 -44.79 -29.90 -11.27
N HIS A 294 -46.03 -30.28 -11.59
CA HIS A 294 -46.71 -29.91 -12.85
C HIS A 294 -47.45 -28.56 -12.75
N ASN A 295 -47.40 -27.92 -11.59
CA ASN A 295 -47.98 -26.59 -11.41
C ASN A 295 -46.87 -25.56 -11.02
N PRO A 296 -46.49 -24.64 -11.93
CA PRO A 296 -45.46 -23.63 -11.64
C PRO A 296 -45.74 -22.80 -10.38
N SER A 297 -47.02 -22.47 -10.11
CA SER A 297 -47.41 -21.70 -8.91
C SER A 297 -47.07 -22.45 -7.62
N ASP A 298 -47.34 -23.75 -7.56
CA ASP A 298 -47.07 -24.58 -6.38
C ASP A 298 -45.55 -24.72 -6.14
N VAL A 299 -44.77 -24.87 -7.24
CA VAL A 299 -43.30 -24.97 -7.16
C VAL A 299 -42.70 -23.71 -6.61
N LEU A 300 -43.07 -22.54 -7.13
CA LEU A 300 -42.51 -21.25 -6.66
C LEU A 300 -42.93 -20.93 -5.20
N ALA A 301 -44.18 -21.26 -4.82
CA ALA A 301 -44.63 -21.10 -3.44
C ALA A 301 -43.84 -22.00 -2.48
N ALA A 302 -43.59 -23.25 -2.88
CA ALA A 302 -42.81 -24.19 -2.08
C ALA A 302 -41.33 -23.82 -2.00
N LEU A 303 -40.74 -23.34 -3.10
CA LEU A 303 -39.39 -22.78 -3.08
C LEU A 303 -39.31 -21.58 -2.13
N ASN A 304 -40.24 -20.64 -2.20
CA ASN A 304 -40.27 -19.48 -1.30
C ASN A 304 -40.42 -19.91 0.17
N ALA A 305 -41.20 -20.93 0.47
CA ALA A 305 -41.29 -21.44 1.84
C ALA A 305 -40.02 -22.13 2.33
N ALA A 306 -39.30 -22.82 1.43
CA ALA A 306 -38.05 -23.54 1.76
C ALA A 306 -36.80 -22.68 1.86
N PHE A 307 -36.70 -21.62 1.05
CA PHE A 307 -35.49 -20.78 0.89
C PHE A 307 -35.72 -19.34 1.35
N GLN A 308 -36.00 -19.16 2.65
CA GLN A 308 -36.17 -17.82 3.22
C GLN A 308 -34.82 -17.14 3.47
N MET A 309 -34.62 -15.91 2.95
CA MET A 309 -33.34 -15.16 3.04
C MET A 309 -32.77 -15.06 4.46
N LYS A 310 -33.62 -14.98 5.49
CA LYS A 310 -33.19 -14.94 6.90
C LYS A 310 -32.45 -16.22 7.35
N ASP A 311 -32.69 -17.36 6.70
CA ASP A 311 -32.12 -18.66 7.02
C ASP A 311 -30.89 -18.97 6.13
N TYR A 312 -30.64 -18.12 5.10
CA TYR A 312 -29.59 -18.27 4.08
C TYR A 312 -28.77 -17.00 3.90
N HIS A 313 -28.22 -16.44 4.97
CA HIS A 313 -27.31 -15.29 4.95
C HIS A 313 -27.83 -14.07 4.16
N ASN A 314 -29.14 -13.80 4.21
CA ASN A 314 -29.85 -12.76 3.48
C ASN A 314 -29.81 -12.91 1.95
N MET A 315 -29.48 -14.09 1.43
CA MET A 315 -29.58 -14.37 0.00
C MET A 315 -31.02 -14.62 -0.41
N TYR A 316 -31.39 -14.10 -1.55
CA TYR A 316 -32.63 -14.34 -2.26
C TYR A 316 -32.31 -14.68 -3.71
N PHE A 317 -33.29 -15.15 -4.46
CA PHE A 317 -33.07 -15.37 -5.88
C PHE A 317 -34.30 -15.05 -6.71
N THR A 318 -34.08 -14.77 -7.99
CA THR A 318 -35.12 -14.72 -8.99
C THR A 318 -35.20 -16.03 -9.74
N ILE A 319 -36.37 -16.39 -10.26
CA ILE A 319 -36.55 -17.63 -11.02
C ILE A 319 -37.67 -17.50 -12.03
N TRP A 320 -37.43 -18.04 -13.23
CA TRP A 320 -38.45 -18.38 -14.20
C TRP A 320 -38.58 -19.92 -14.21
N TYR A 321 -39.80 -20.45 -14.03
CA TYR A 321 -40.08 -21.91 -14.03
C TYR A 321 -41.22 -22.21 -14.99
N GLY A 322 -41.02 -23.15 -15.94
CA GLY A 322 -41.98 -23.53 -16.92
C GLY A 322 -42.08 -25.03 -17.14
N ILE A 323 -43.26 -25.49 -17.55
CA ILE A 323 -43.59 -26.89 -17.86
C ILE A 323 -44.28 -26.95 -19.19
N PHE A 324 -43.69 -27.67 -20.11
CA PHE A 324 -44.28 -27.94 -21.41
C PHE A 324 -44.94 -29.34 -21.44
N ASP A 325 -46.24 -29.37 -21.74
CA ASP A 325 -46.98 -30.61 -22.04
C ASP A 325 -46.88 -30.90 -23.54
N ARG A 326 -46.18 -31.96 -23.89
CA ARG A 326 -45.94 -32.39 -25.26
C ARG A 326 -47.20 -32.76 -26.01
N LYS A 327 -48.20 -33.38 -25.34
CA LYS A 327 -49.44 -33.83 -25.99
C LYS A 327 -50.36 -32.70 -26.37
N THR A 328 -50.49 -31.71 -25.48
CA THR A 328 -51.34 -30.55 -25.71
C THR A 328 -50.61 -29.38 -26.33
N ARG A 329 -49.25 -29.44 -26.42
CA ARG A 329 -48.36 -28.36 -26.82
C ARG A 329 -48.58 -27.07 -26.02
N ARG A 330 -48.85 -27.24 -24.73
CA ARG A 330 -49.14 -26.16 -23.81
C ARG A 330 -47.97 -25.94 -22.85
N LEU A 331 -47.48 -24.71 -22.80
CA LEU A 331 -46.45 -24.27 -21.84
C LEU A 331 -47.16 -23.53 -20.70
N SER A 332 -47.06 -24.06 -19.49
CA SER A 332 -47.46 -23.35 -18.26
C SER A 332 -46.26 -22.84 -17.56
N TYR A 333 -46.28 -21.59 -17.05
CA TYR A 333 -45.11 -20.93 -16.45
C TYR A 333 -45.51 -19.97 -15.34
N ALA A 334 -44.53 -19.68 -14.46
CA ALA A 334 -44.59 -18.64 -13.43
C ALA A 334 -43.22 -18.04 -13.20
N THR A 335 -43.18 -16.77 -12.74
CA THR A 335 -41.97 -16.06 -12.43
C THR A 335 -41.92 -15.62 -10.97
N GLY A 336 -40.75 -15.73 -10.34
CA GLY A 336 -40.40 -15.18 -9.04
C GLY A 336 -39.41 -14.05 -9.18
N GLY A 337 -39.85 -12.87 -9.66
CA GLY A 337 -38.99 -11.70 -9.83
C GLY A 337 -37.99 -11.72 -11.01
N HIS A 338 -38.01 -12.78 -11.82
CA HIS A 338 -37.09 -13.00 -12.93
C HIS A 338 -37.50 -12.26 -14.20
N PRO A 339 -36.58 -11.89 -15.10
CA PRO A 339 -36.88 -11.38 -16.44
C PRO A 339 -37.82 -12.33 -17.21
N PRO A 340 -38.61 -11.84 -18.21
CA PRO A 340 -39.47 -12.69 -19.00
C PRO A 340 -38.64 -13.63 -19.87
N ALA A 341 -39.08 -14.87 -20.05
CA ALA A 341 -38.60 -15.70 -21.13
C ALA A 341 -39.18 -15.21 -22.48
N LEU A 342 -38.45 -15.40 -23.59
CA LEU A 342 -38.90 -15.01 -24.92
C LEU A 342 -39.28 -16.23 -25.73
N LEU A 343 -40.57 -16.37 -26.08
CA LEU A 343 -41.02 -17.37 -27.01
C LEU A 343 -40.95 -16.80 -28.44
N VAL A 344 -40.11 -17.41 -29.25
CA VAL A 344 -39.94 -17.08 -30.65
C VAL A 344 -40.60 -18.13 -31.52
N SER A 345 -41.57 -17.74 -32.34
CA SER A 345 -42.26 -18.62 -33.28
C SER A 345 -42.27 -17.99 -34.65
N ASP A 346 -42.19 -18.80 -35.71
CA ASP A 346 -42.32 -18.37 -37.08
C ASP A 346 -43.75 -18.49 -37.51
N THR A 347 -44.42 -17.35 -37.72
CA THR A 347 -45.77 -17.31 -38.24
C THR A 347 -45.74 -16.52 -39.55
N ASP A 348 -46.18 -17.12 -40.64
CA ASP A 348 -46.23 -16.49 -41.98
C ASP A 348 -44.88 -15.91 -42.46
N ASP A 349 -43.79 -16.68 -42.30
CA ASP A 349 -42.39 -16.29 -42.63
C ASP A 349 -41.86 -15.05 -41.86
N THR A 350 -42.49 -14.64 -40.81
CA THR A 350 -42.02 -13.59 -39.90
C THR A 350 -41.88 -14.07 -38.47
N PRO A 351 -40.71 -13.84 -37.82
CA PRO A 351 -40.55 -14.22 -36.42
C PRO A 351 -41.44 -13.34 -35.52
N GLN A 352 -42.22 -14.00 -34.69
CA GLN A 352 -43.02 -13.36 -33.67
C GLN A 352 -42.38 -13.67 -32.29
N ILE A 353 -42.15 -12.60 -31.50
CA ILE A 353 -41.58 -12.75 -30.15
C ILE A 353 -42.65 -12.40 -29.11
N GLU A 354 -42.91 -13.33 -28.21
CA GLU A 354 -43.84 -13.15 -27.09
C GLU A 354 -43.09 -13.25 -25.77
N PRO A 355 -43.04 -12.13 -24.97
CA PRO A 355 -42.41 -12.14 -23.65
C PRO A 355 -43.31 -12.83 -22.65
N LEU A 356 -42.84 -13.94 -22.06
CA LEU A 356 -43.57 -14.76 -21.09
C LEU A 356 -43.22 -14.35 -19.67
N ARG A 357 -44.05 -13.52 -19.04
CA ARG A 357 -43.90 -13.07 -17.67
C ARG A 357 -45.21 -13.23 -16.87
N THR A 358 -45.06 -13.39 -15.57
CA THR A 358 -46.17 -13.32 -14.60
C THR A 358 -45.76 -12.33 -13.48
N GLN A 359 -46.73 -11.96 -12.65
CA GLN A 359 -46.43 -11.17 -11.46
C GLN A 359 -45.91 -12.09 -10.34
N GLY A 360 -44.74 -11.79 -9.80
CA GLY A 360 -44.13 -12.53 -8.69
C GLY A 360 -42.98 -11.77 -8.09
N LEU A 361 -42.82 -11.86 -6.77
CA LEU A 361 -41.67 -11.31 -6.06
C LEU A 361 -40.53 -12.34 -6.07
N MET A 362 -39.29 -11.89 -5.85
CA MET A 362 -38.14 -12.75 -5.65
C MET A 362 -38.39 -13.80 -4.55
N ILE A 363 -37.79 -14.95 -4.73
CA ILE A 363 -37.92 -16.07 -3.78
C ILE A 363 -37.09 -15.79 -2.52
N GLY A 364 -37.68 -16.00 -1.37
CA GLY A 364 -37.05 -15.87 -0.06
C GLY A 364 -37.19 -14.45 0.57
N GLY A 365 -37.63 -13.44 -0.19
CA GLY A 365 -37.74 -12.08 0.31
C GLY A 365 -38.93 -11.86 1.25
N VAL A 366 -40.10 -12.34 0.88
CA VAL A 366 -41.35 -12.16 1.63
C VAL A 366 -42.08 -13.52 1.77
N ARG A 367 -42.59 -13.82 2.97
CA ARG A 367 -43.36 -15.04 3.20
C ARG A 367 -44.78 -14.92 2.60
N ASP A 368 -45.40 -16.08 2.34
CA ASP A 368 -46.78 -16.20 1.95
C ASP A 368 -47.15 -15.38 0.68
N VAL A 369 -46.24 -15.33 -0.28
CA VAL A 369 -46.45 -14.69 -1.59
C VAL A 369 -47.14 -15.66 -2.52
N ALA A 370 -48.15 -15.17 -3.25
CA ALA A 370 -48.76 -15.91 -4.35
C ALA A 370 -47.98 -15.71 -5.64
N TYR A 371 -47.72 -16.79 -6.36
CA TYR A 371 -47.05 -16.79 -7.67
C TYR A 371 -48.06 -17.21 -8.74
N PRO A 372 -48.74 -16.27 -9.40
CA PRO A 372 -49.72 -16.63 -10.42
C PRO A 372 -49.02 -17.28 -11.61
N SER A 373 -49.61 -18.39 -12.12
CA SER A 373 -49.17 -19.03 -13.33
C SER A 373 -49.98 -18.55 -14.54
N ALA A 374 -49.31 -18.52 -15.69
CA ALA A 374 -49.95 -18.31 -17.00
C ALA A 374 -49.67 -19.53 -17.90
N SER A 375 -50.34 -19.60 -19.02
CA SER A 375 -50.08 -20.67 -19.98
C SER A 375 -50.36 -20.20 -21.41
N ILE A 376 -49.56 -20.73 -22.35
CA ILE A 376 -49.62 -20.44 -23.77
C ILE A 376 -49.54 -21.71 -24.60
N SER A 377 -50.11 -21.70 -25.80
CA SER A 377 -49.89 -22.73 -26.80
C SER A 377 -48.57 -22.49 -27.56
N VAL A 378 -47.75 -23.51 -27.68
CA VAL A 378 -46.44 -23.44 -28.33
C VAL A 378 -46.51 -23.99 -29.74
N PRO A 379 -46.38 -23.19 -30.79
CA PRO A 379 -46.31 -23.67 -32.18
C PRO A 379 -45.12 -24.63 -32.38
N GLU A 380 -45.25 -25.55 -33.34
CA GLU A 380 -44.16 -26.44 -33.73
C GLU A 380 -42.97 -25.64 -34.32
N GLY A 381 -41.72 -26.03 -34.00
CA GLY A 381 -40.50 -25.35 -34.40
C GLY A 381 -40.14 -24.11 -33.59
N SER A 382 -40.98 -23.70 -32.61
CA SER A 382 -40.72 -22.54 -31.76
C SER A 382 -39.47 -22.72 -30.88
N SER A 383 -38.83 -21.62 -30.52
CA SER A 383 -37.69 -21.56 -29.57
C SER A 383 -38.05 -20.68 -28.39
N LEU A 384 -37.79 -21.16 -27.18
CA LEU A 384 -37.92 -20.40 -25.93
C LEU A 384 -36.53 -20.06 -25.41
N TYR A 385 -36.27 -18.77 -25.14
CA TYR A 385 -35.05 -18.28 -24.54
C TYR A 385 -35.28 -17.85 -23.09
N LEU A 386 -34.56 -18.51 -22.17
CA LEU A 386 -34.45 -18.12 -20.79
C LEU A 386 -33.05 -17.49 -20.59
N PHE A 387 -32.97 -16.42 -19.84
CA PHE A 387 -31.70 -15.68 -19.67
C PHE A 387 -31.67 -14.88 -18.38
N SER A 388 -30.47 -14.71 -17.82
CA SER A 388 -30.23 -13.80 -16.69
C SER A 388 -30.01 -12.35 -17.19
N ASP A 389 -30.06 -11.39 -16.27
CA ASP A 389 -29.92 -9.96 -16.58
C ASP A 389 -28.53 -9.59 -17.07
N GLY A 390 -27.47 -10.33 -16.65
CA GLY A 390 -26.09 -10.09 -17.11
C GLY A 390 -25.91 -10.18 -18.63
N ILE A 391 -26.88 -10.80 -19.39
CA ILE A 391 -26.81 -10.85 -20.84
C ILE A 391 -27.12 -9.51 -21.51
N TYR A 392 -27.89 -8.64 -20.86
CA TYR A 392 -28.27 -7.33 -21.38
C TYR A 392 -27.82 -6.16 -20.50
N GLU A 393 -27.49 -6.36 -19.23
CA GLU A 393 -26.92 -5.32 -18.38
C GLU A 393 -25.44 -5.08 -18.69
N ILE A 394 -25.13 -4.85 -19.97
CA ILE A 394 -23.77 -4.62 -20.46
C ILE A 394 -23.54 -3.18 -20.90
N ARG A 395 -22.32 -2.69 -20.74
CA ARG A 395 -21.90 -1.40 -21.30
C ARG A 395 -21.43 -1.58 -22.73
N ARG A 396 -22.13 -0.93 -23.66
CA ARG A 396 -21.84 -0.99 -25.07
C ARG A 396 -20.58 -0.18 -25.44
N THR A 397 -20.05 -0.42 -26.63
CA THR A 397 -18.90 0.30 -27.19
C THR A 397 -19.13 1.81 -27.35
N ASP A 398 -20.38 2.27 -27.42
CA ASP A 398 -20.80 3.67 -27.47
C ASP A 398 -21.05 4.29 -26.08
N ASP A 399 -20.65 3.62 -24.99
CA ASP A 399 -20.85 3.97 -23.58
C ASP A 399 -22.31 3.92 -23.08
N ALA A 400 -23.27 3.55 -23.90
CA ALA A 400 -24.64 3.33 -23.46
C ALA A 400 -24.77 2.00 -22.71
N MET A 401 -25.69 1.93 -21.75
CA MET A 401 -26.13 0.65 -21.17
C MET A 401 -27.16 0.02 -22.09
N MET A 402 -26.99 -1.26 -22.37
CA MET A 402 -28.00 -2.08 -23.04
C MET A 402 -29.09 -2.43 -22.03
N ASP A 403 -30.32 -2.51 -22.50
CA ASP A 403 -31.47 -2.89 -21.68
C ASP A 403 -32.22 -4.11 -22.26
N LEU A 404 -33.28 -4.54 -21.60
CA LEU A 404 -34.06 -5.69 -22.01
C LEU A 404 -34.70 -5.48 -23.42
N ASP A 405 -35.16 -4.28 -23.75
CA ASP A 405 -35.80 -3.99 -25.05
C ASP A 405 -34.76 -4.05 -26.19
N ASP A 406 -33.52 -3.61 -25.93
CA ASP A 406 -32.39 -3.77 -26.84
C ASP A 406 -32.08 -5.27 -27.10
N PHE A 407 -32.13 -6.10 -26.02
CA PHE A 407 -31.92 -7.55 -26.14
C PHE A 407 -33.04 -8.23 -26.92
N VAL A 408 -34.29 -7.87 -26.67
CA VAL A 408 -35.43 -8.36 -27.44
C VAL A 408 -35.29 -8.00 -28.94
N THR A 409 -34.83 -6.79 -29.24
CA THR A 409 -34.56 -6.35 -30.61
C THR A 409 -33.46 -7.21 -31.26
N LEU A 410 -32.35 -7.45 -30.51
CA LEU A 410 -31.25 -8.29 -31.00
C LEU A 410 -31.71 -9.73 -31.30
N VAL A 411 -32.52 -10.34 -30.42
CA VAL A 411 -33.09 -11.67 -30.65
C VAL A 411 -34.01 -11.67 -31.90
N THR A 412 -34.81 -10.60 -32.06
CA THR A 412 -35.68 -10.44 -33.24
C THR A 412 -34.89 -10.39 -34.55
N GLU A 413 -33.84 -9.58 -34.60
CA GLU A 413 -32.94 -9.45 -35.75
C GLU A 413 -32.27 -10.79 -36.11
N ASN A 414 -31.78 -11.52 -35.09
CA ASN A 414 -31.16 -12.82 -35.30
C ASN A 414 -32.18 -13.85 -35.84
N ALA A 415 -33.38 -13.91 -35.27
CA ALA A 415 -34.44 -14.79 -35.71
C ALA A 415 -34.85 -14.49 -37.18
N ALA A 416 -35.01 -13.21 -37.54
CA ALA A 416 -35.31 -12.78 -38.91
C ALA A 416 -34.19 -13.15 -39.90
N ALA A 417 -32.95 -13.28 -39.43
CA ALA A 417 -31.81 -13.75 -40.24
C ALA A 417 -31.69 -15.30 -40.26
N GLY A 418 -32.57 -16.03 -39.60
CA GLY A 418 -32.54 -17.49 -39.48
C GLY A 418 -31.49 -18.02 -38.49
N HIS A 419 -30.97 -17.15 -37.62
CA HIS A 419 -29.94 -17.48 -36.62
C HIS A 419 -30.57 -17.64 -35.21
N TYR A 420 -30.97 -18.84 -34.86
CA TYR A 420 -31.65 -19.16 -33.60
C TYR A 420 -30.69 -19.69 -32.53
N GLU A 421 -29.48 -20.09 -32.91
CA GLU A 421 -28.52 -20.71 -32.01
C GLU A 421 -27.97 -19.71 -30.97
N VAL A 422 -27.79 -20.15 -29.74
CA VAL A 422 -27.23 -19.37 -28.61
C VAL A 422 -25.87 -18.76 -28.97
N ALA A 423 -25.03 -19.50 -29.69
CA ALA A 423 -23.70 -19.05 -30.11
C ALA A 423 -23.72 -17.77 -30.97
N HIS A 424 -24.76 -17.58 -31.81
CA HIS A 424 -24.89 -16.36 -32.60
C HIS A 424 -25.29 -15.15 -31.74
N ILE A 425 -26.19 -15.35 -30.77
CA ILE A 425 -26.63 -14.31 -29.86
C ILE A 425 -25.44 -13.85 -29.00
N VAL A 426 -24.72 -14.78 -28.38
CA VAL A 426 -23.53 -14.46 -27.55
C VAL A 426 -22.48 -13.74 -28.35
N LYS A 427 -22.15 -14.19 -29.56
CA LYS A 427 -21.20 -13.53 -30.43
C LYS A 427 -21.60 -12.08 -30.79
N ARG A 428 -22.89 -11.80 -30.99
CA ARG A 428 -23.39 -10.44 -31.21
C ARG A 428 -23.26 -9.56 -30.00
N ILE A 429 -23.49 -10.10 -28.79
CA ILE A 429 -23.32 -9.41 -27.52
C ILE A 429 -21.85 -9.06 -27.28
N ASP A 430 -20.93 -10.02 -27.47
CA ASP A 430 -19.48 -9.78 -27.39
C ASP A 430 -19.00 -8.64 -28.32
N GLN A 431 -19.58 -8.52 -29.53
CA GLN A 431 -19.27 -7.44 -30.46
C GLN A 431 -19.77 -6.07 -30.01
N LEU A 432 -20.84 -6.02 -29.22
CA LEU A 432 -21.42 -4.80 -28.66
C LEU A 432 -20.76 -4.37 -27.36
N GLN A 433 -20.22 -5.29 -26.61
CA GLN A 433 -19.64 -5.04 -25.30
C GLN A 433 -18.29 -4.31 -25.40
N ARG A 434 -18.07 -3.31 -24.51
CA ARG A 434 -16.84 -2.52 -24.47
C ARG A 434 -15.69 -3.20 -23.70
N CYS A 435 -16.01 -4.08 -22.76
CA CYS A 435 -15.04 -4.69 -21.84
C CYS A 435 -15.12 -6.21 -21.94
N GLU A 436 -13.97 -6.89 -21.90
CA GLU A 436 -13.91 -8.36 -21.93
C GLU A 436 -14.40 -9.03 -20.65
N THR A 437 -14.60 -8.28 -19.55
CA THR A 437 -15.09 -8.81 -18.28
C THR A 437 -16.57 -8.49 -18.11
N CYS A 438 -17.39 -9.53 -18.00
CA CYS A 438 -18.80 -9.40 -17.60
C CYS A 438 -18.89 -8.85 -16.18
N LEU A 439 -19.80 -7.90 -15.95
CA LEU A 439 -20.07 -7.32 -14.64
C LEU A 439 -20.91 -8.28 -13.78
N ASP A 440 -21.75 -9.10 -14.42
CA ASP A 440 -22.59 -10.11 -13.79
C ASP A 440 -22.52 -11.43 -14.58
N ASP A 441 -23.07 -12.49 -14.00
CA ASP A 441 -23.14 -13.81 -14.62
C ASP A 441 -24.04 -13.77 -15.86
N VAL A 442 -23.63 -14.45 -16.92
CA VAL A 442 -24.40 -14.56 -18.15
C VAL A 442 -24.86 -16.00 -18.33
N ALA A 443 -26.14 -16.23 -18.17
CA ALA A 443 -26.79 -17.50 -18.51
C ALA A 443 -27.80 -17.28 -19.65
N LEU A 444 -27.70 -18.06 -20.72
CA LEU A 444 -28.65 -18.09 -21.82
C LEU A 444 -28.96 -19.54 -22.16
N LEU A 445 -30.21 -19.93 -21.97
CA LEU A 445 -30.74 -21.25 -22.33
C LEU A 445 -31.77 -21.11 -23.44
N ARG A 446 -31.60 -21.86 -24.52
CA ARG A 446 -32.58 -22.02 -25.56
C ARG A 446 -33.21 -23.44 -25.45
N VAL A 447 -34.54 -23.50 -25.52
CA VAL A 447 -35.32 -24.73 -25.62
C VAL A 447 -36.13 -24.68 -26.90
N ARG A 448 -35.89 -25.62 -27.80
CA ARG A 448 -36.62 -25.73 -29.07
C ARG A 448 -37.62 -26.87 -29.04
N PHE A 449 -38.83 -26.60 -29.54
CA PHE A 449 -39.98 -27.51 -29.52
C PHE A 449 -40.27 -28.01 -30.95
N ASP A 450 -39.68 -29.13 -31.32
CA ASP A 450 -39.87 -29.78 -32.63
C ASP A 450 -41.21 -30.54 -32.71
#